data_360568dd1bfbf88d856045b79fd1e8b9
#
_entry.id   360568dd1bfbf88d856045b79fd1e8b9
#
_cell.length_a   1.000
_cell.length_b   1.000
_cell.length_c   1.000
_cell.angle_alpha   90.00
_cell.angle_beta   90.00
_cell.angle_gamma   90.00
#
_symmetry.space_group_name_H-M   'P 1'
#
loop_
_entity.id
_entity.type
_entity.pdbx_description
1 polymer ?
#
loop_
_entity_poly.entity_id
_entity_poly.type
_entity_poly.pdbx_seq_one_letter_code
_entity_poly.pdbx_strand_id
1 'polypeptide(L)'
;MATPVNPPRGMRDFLPVDKARREHALGVIRGVYGAHGFDEIETPVVEDWSRLHAGLGGDNEKLSFSILKRGITPDALAAAAEAGNAELLADLGLRFDLTVPLTRFYASHRAELPPVFRAIQIAPVWRAERPQKGRYRQFVQADIDIIGEVGLLAEIELITATSQALAALGLEGCVIRVNDRRILFGVLSHCGFAPEQHEQALITVDKLDKIGASGVVEELRELDREAAGRLGEVLQAVEPRMAGDGIALTREAIESVLPPGAAEDGVANLAALGEALDGGLPAGVAVRFDPTLVRGMGYYTGTIFEV
;
A
#
# COMPACT_ATOMS: atom_id res chain seq x y z
N MET A 1 -21.32 -4.63 -39.61
CA MET A 1 -20.72 -3.57 -38.78
C MET A 1 -19.30 -3.97 -38.47
N ALA A 2 -18.31 -3.08 -38.63
CA ALA A 2 -16.93 -3.40 -38.27
C ALA A 2 -16.84 -3.59 -36.73
N THR A 3 -16.16 -4.64 -36.28
CA THR A 3 -15.90 -4.89 -34.86
C THR A 3 -15.05 -3.74 -34.33
N PRO A 4 -15.41 -3.08 -33.21
CA PRO A 4 -14.62 -2.01 -32.65
C PRO A 4 -13.20 -2.50 -32.32
N VAL A 5 -12.18 -1.81 -32.78
CA VAL A 5 -10.77 -2.10 -32.48
C VAL A 5 -10.40 -1.26 -31.24
N ASN A 6 -10.58 -1.82 -30.07
CA ASN A 6 -10.27 -1.18 -28.79
C ASN A 6 -9.23 -2.00 -28.02
N PRO A 7 -8.42 -1.35 -27.17
CA PRO A 7 -7.56 -2.08 -26.23
C PRO A 7 -8.39 -2.99 -25.29
N PRO A 8 -7.76 -3.97 -24.64
CA PRO A 8 -8.43 -4.82 -23.66
C PRO A 8 -9.14 -4.01 -22.59
N ARG A 9 -10.28 -4.52 -22.08
CA ARG A 9 -11.08 -3.82 -21.07
C ARG A 9 -10.24 -3.42 -19.84
N GLY A 10 -10.27 -2.15 -19.49
CA GLY A 10 -9.51 -1.59 -18.37
C GLY A 10 -8.04 -1.28 -18.68
N MET A 11 -7.62 -1.43 -19.92
CA MET A 11 -6.32 -1.01 -20.43
C MET A 11 -6.50 0.13 -21.42
N ARG A 12 -5.44 0.89 -21.69
CA ARG A 12 -5.49 2.03 -22.61
C ARG A 12 -4.20 2.20 -23.40
N ASP A 13 -4.33 2.73 -24.60
CA ASP A 13 -3.22 3.24 -25.38
C ASP A 13 -2.85 4.67 -24.94
N PHE A 14 -1.62 5.05 -25.13
CA PHE A 14 -1.15 6.42 -24.93
C PHE A 14 -0.73 7.01 -26.26
N LEU A 15 -1.39 8.07 -26.67
CA LEU A 15 -0.97 8.86 -27.83
C LEU A 15 0.36 9.57 -27.56
N PRO A 16 1.12 9.99 -28.58
CA PRO A 16 2.45 10.56 -28.41
C PRO A 16 2.54 11.69 -27.38
N VAL A 17 1.55 12.60 -27.35
CA VAL A 17 1.50 13.72 -26.40
C VAL A 17 1.31 13.22 -24.98
N ASP A 18 0.40 12.29 -24.73
CA ASP A 18 0.14 11.73 -23.40
C ASP A 18 1.30 10.86 -22.93
N LYS A 19 1.92 10.12 -23.85
CA LYS A 19 3.14 9.36 -23.58
C LYS A 19 4.28 10.30 -23.16
N ALA A 20 4.50 11.41 -23.87
CA ALA A 20 5.53 12.39 -23.54
C ALA A 20 5.31 13.03 -22.16
N ARG A 21 4.06 13.40 -21.83
CA ARG A 21 3.71 13.93 -20.49
C ARG A 21 4.02 12.92 -19.39
N ARG A 22 3.64 11.66 -19.59
CA ARG A 22 3.94 10.59 -18.63
C ARG A 22 5.43 10.39 -18.44
N GLU A 23 6.20 10.33 -19.52
CA GLU A 23 7.65 10.17 -19.44
C GLU A 23 8.33 11.37 -18.76
N HIS A 24 7.83 12.57 -18.97
CA HIS A 24 8.30 13.75 -18.25
C HIS A 24 8.08 13.58 -16.73
N ALA A 25 6.88 13.23 -16.30
CA ALA A 25 6.58 13.02 -14.89
C ALA A 25 7.44 11.89 -14.27
N LEU A 26 7.57 10.75 -14.96
CA LEU A 26 8.44 9.67 -14.52
C LEU A 26 9.91 10.08 -14.47
N GLY A 27 10.36 10.93 -15.39
CA GLY A 27 11.70 11.50 -15.40
C GLY A 27 11.98 12.40 -14.21
N VAL A 28 11.00 13.22 -13.80
CA VAL A 28 11.08 14.05 -12.58
C VAL A 28 11.20 13.16 -11.34
N ILE A 29 10.33 12.16 -11.21
CA ILE A 29 10.34 11.21 -10.08
C ILE A 29 11.70 10.50 -10.00
N ARG A 30 12.17 9.95 -11.13
CA ARG A 30 13.46 9.25 -11.21
C ARG A 30 14.63 10.16 -10.81
N GLY A 31 14.60 11.42 -11.25
CA GLY A 31 15.63 12.40 -10.90
C GLY A 31 15.68 12.70 -9.41
N VAL A 32 14.53 12.91 -8.77
CA VAL A 32 14.44 13.15 -7.33
C VAL A 32 14.92 11.92 -6.55
N TYR A 33 14.39 10.73 -6.84
CA TYR A 33 14.76 9.52 -6.12
C TYR A 33 16.24 9.15 -6.32
N GLY A 34 16.77 9.34 -7.53
CA GLY A 34 18.21 9.18 -7.78
C GLY A 34 19.08 10.12 -6.97
N ALA A 35 18.65 11.38 -6.75
CA ALA A 35 19.36 12.34 -5.89
C ALA A 35 19.35 11.93 -4.40
N HIS A 36 18.37 11.14 -3.98
CA HIS A 36 18.30 10.49 -2.64
C HIS A 36 19.08 9.18 -2.56
N GLY A 37 19.84 8.81 -3.60
CA GLY A 37 20.69 7.62 -3.62
C GLY A 37 19.93 6.31 -3.81
N PHE A 38 18.75 6.34 -4.43
CA PHE A 38 18.05 5.14 -4.86
C PHE A 38 18.58 4.68 -6.22
N ASP A 39 18.96 3.42 -6.31
CA ASP A 39 19.44 2.77 -7.54
C ASP A 39 18.29 2.11 -8.29
N GLU A 40 18.15 2.40 -9.59
CA GLU A 40 17.07 1.84 -10.41
C GLU A 40 17.37 0.38 -10.76
N ILE A 41 16.40 -0.48 -10.49
CA ILE A 41 16.43 -1.89 -10.87
C ILE A 41 15.30 -2.22 -11.83
N GLU A 42 15.47 -3.29 -12.57
CA GLU A 42 14.44 -3.86 -13.46
C GLU A 42 14.25 -5.34 -13.14
N THR A 43 13.01 -5.75 -13.05
CA THR A 43 12.60 -7.14 -12.81
C THR A 43 11.69 -7.63 -13.94
N PRO A 44 11.61 -8.95 -14.20
CA PRO A 44 10.69 -9.49 -15.19
C PRO A 44 9.24 -9.10 -14.94
N VAL A 45 8.49 -8.94 -16.00
CA VAL A 45 7.04 -8.66 -15.98
C VAL A 45 6.25 -9.87 -15.47
N VAL A 46 6.81 -11.05 -15.67
CA VAL A 46 6.21 -12.35 -15.35
C VAL A 46 6.96 -12.95 -14.15
N GLU A 47 6.22 -13.41 -13.17
CA GLU A 47 6.74 -14.13 -11.99
C GLU A 47 6.09 -15.52 -11.87
N ASP A 48 6.76 -16.40 -11.09
CA ASP A 48 6.19 -17.68 -10.73
C ASP A 48 4.85 -17.50 -10.01
N TRP A 49 3.83 -18.26 -10.42
CA TRP A 49 2.50 -18.20 -9.82
C TRP A 49 2.53 -18.38 -8.30
N SER A 50 3.29 -19.36 -7.83
CA SER A 50 3.43 -19.63 -6.40
C SER A 50 4.04 -18.48 -5.60
N ARG A 51 4.93 -17.68 -6.22
CA ARG A 51 5.55 -16.52 -5.57
C ARG A 51 4.59 -15.34 -5.47
N LEU A 52 3.80 -15.11 -6.53
CA LEU A 52 2.80 -14.03 -6.53
C LEU A 52 1.71 -14.23 -5.46
N HIS A 53 1.50 -15.49 -5.01
CA HIS A 53 0.46 -15.83 -4.05
C HIS A 53 1.02 -16.19 -2.65
N ALA A 54 2.35 -16.26 -2.50
CA ALA A 54 2.97 -16.59 -1.22
C ALA A 54 2.81 -15.44 -0.20
N GLY A 55 2.08 -15.70 0.87
CA GLY A 55 2.04 -14.83 2.05
C GLY A 55 1.16 -13.58 1.97
N LEU A 56 0.42 -13.37 0.90
CA LEU A 56 -0.41 -12.18 0.75
C LEU A 56 -1.83 -12.33 1.32
N GLY A 57 -2.34 -13.55 1.44
CA GLY A 57 -3.66 -13.88 1.98
C GLY A 57 -4.85 -13.16 1.33
N GLY A 58 -6.03 -13.78 1.32
CA GLY A 58 -7.30 -13.15 1.02
C GLY A 58 -7.47 -12.63 -0.42
N ASP A 59 -7.98 -11.41 -0.56
CA ASP A 59 -8.39 -10.85 -1.85
C ASP A 59 -7.22 -10.50 -2.79
N ASN A 60 -5.99 -10.43 -2.29
CA ASN A 60 -4.80 -10.13 -3.11
C ASN A 60 -4.48 -11.25 -4.11
N GLU A 61 -4.85 -12.51 -3.79
CA GLU A 61 -4.70 -13.63 -4.70
C GLU A 61 -5.52 -13.47 -5.99
N LYS A 62 -6.62 -12.72 -5.91
CA LYS A 62 -7.51 -12.45 -7.06
C LYS A 62 -7.02 -11.30 -7.95
N LEU A 63 -5.94 -10.61 -7.58
CA LEU A 63 -5.43 -9.47 -8.32
C LEU A 63 -4.62 -9.84 -9.55
N SER A 64 -3.94 -10.98 -9.56
CA SER A 64 -3.02 -11.34 -10.64
C SER A 64 -3.73 -11.90 -11.87
N PHE A 65 -3.14 -11.63 -13.04
CA PHE A 65 -3.47 -12.32 -14.27
C PHE A 65 -2.65 -13.60 -14.39
N SER A 66 -3.32 -14.75 -14.47
CA SER A 66 -2.68 -16.05 -14.65
C SER A 66 -2.19 -16.21 -16.09
N ILE A 67 -1.01 -16.80 -16.24
CA ILE A 67 -0.48 -17.26 -17.54
C ILE A 67 -0.54 -18.78 -17.55
N LEU A 68 -1.25 -19.31 -18.53
CA LEU A 68 -1.43 -20.74 -18.69
C LEU A 68 -0.11 -21.45 -19.04
N LYS A 69 0.08 -22.64 -18.48
CA LYS A 69 1.17 -23.56 -18.84
C LYS A 69 1.21 -23.84 -20.32
N ARG A 70 2.39 -23.99 -20.87
CA ARG A 70 2.53 -24.54 -22.23
C ARG A 70 2.27 -26.03 -22.21
N GLY A 71 1.62 -26.54 -23.26
CA GLY A 71 1.39 -27.98 -23.44
C GLY A 71 0.43 -28.59 -22.41
N ILE A 72 -0.64 -27.87 -22.06
CA ILE A 72 -1.71 -28.41 -21.21
C ILE A 72 -2.29 -29.66 -21.89
N THR A 73 -2.28 -30.77 -21.17
CA THR A 73 -2.83 -32.05 -21.62
C THR A 73 -4.31 -32.15 -21.30
N PRO A 74 -5.09 -33.03 -22.01
CA PRO A 74 -6.49 -33.31 -21.66
C PRO A 74 -6.65 -33.77 -20.21
N ASP A 75 -5.71 -34.55 -19.68
CA ASP A 75 -5.74 -35.04 -18.30
C ASP A 75 -5.56 -33.89 -17.29
N ALA A 76 -4.68 -32.92 -17.58
CA ALA A 76 -4.50 -31.73 -16.75
C ALA A 76 -5.77 -30.86 -16.73
N LEU A 77 -6.43 -30.71 -17.87
CA LEU A 77 -7.73 -30.02 -17.96
C LEU A 77 -8.82 -30.74 -17.15
N ALA A 78 -8.88 -32.07 -17.26
CA ALA A 78 -9.85 -32.88 -16.51
C ALA A 78 -9.61 -32.76 -14.99
N ALA A 79 -8.36 -32.86 -14.55
CA ALA A 79 -7.99 -32.71 -13.14
C ALA A 79 -8.32 -31.31 -12.58
N ALA A 80 -8.08 -30.25 -13.35
CA ALA A 80 -8.41 -28.89 -12.94
C ALA A 80 -9.93 -28.68 -12.85
N ALA A 81 -10.68 -29.25 -13.78
CA ALA A 81 -12.16 -29.23 -13.78
C ALA A 81 -12.73 -30.01 -12.59
N GLU A 82 -12.22 -31.20 -12.29
CA GLU A 82 -12.62 -32.02 -11.14
C GLU A 82 -12.33 -31.33 -9.81
N ALA A 83 -11.17 -30.67 -9.70
CA ALA A 83 -10.80 -29.87 -8.52
C ALA A 83 -11.56 -28.52 -8.42
N GLY A 84 -12.29 -28.12 -9.47
CA GLY A 84 -12.93 -26.79 -9.53
C GLY A 84 -11.91 -25.63 -9.46
N ASN A 85 -10.65 -25.90 -9.80
CA ASN A 85 -9.55 -24.94 -9.64
C ASN A 85 -8.78 -24.74 -10.96
N ALA A 86 -9.09 -23.65 -11.67
CA ALA A 86 -8.44 -23.27 -12.92
C ALA A 86 -6.96 -22.85 -12.74
N GLU A 87 -6.54 -22.46 -11.54
CA GLU A 87 -5.16 -22.04 -11.24
C GLU A 87 -4.15 -23.18 -11.38
N LEU A 88 -4.61 -24.44 -11.28
CA LEU A 88 -3.79 -25.61 -11.56
C LEU A 88 -3.25 -25.64 -13.01
N LEU A 89 -3.84 -24.86 -13.90
CA LEU A 89 -3.41 -24.72 -15.30
C LEU A 89 -2.41 -23.60 -15.51
N ALA A 90 -2.11 -22.79 -14.48
CA ALA A 90 -1.13 -21.72 -14.52
C ALA A 90 0.16 -22.14 -13.79
N ASP A 91 1.30 -21.64 -14.25
CA ASP A 91 2.60 -21.72 -13.57
C ASP A 91 3.27 -20.36 -13.42
N LEU A 92 2.79 -19.37 -14.16
CA LEU A 92 3.27 -18.02 -14.18
C LEU A 92 2.09 -17.03 -14.05
N GLY A 93 2.40 -15.79 -13.69
CA GLY A 93 1.44 -14.69 -13.67
C GLY A 93 2.07 -13.36 -14.02
N LEU A 94 1.25 -12.38 -14.41
CA LEU A 94 1.71 -11.01 -14.53
C LEU A 94 1.82 -10.40 -13.13
N ARG A 95 2.92 -9.68 -12.87
CA ARG A 95 3.10 -8.97 -11.60
C ARG A 95 1.99 -7.93 -11.40
N PHE A 96 1.40 -7.91 -10.21
CA PHE A 96 0.34 -6.96 -9.84
C PHE A 96 0.85 -5.83 -8.93
N ASP A 97 2.09 -5.96 -8.44
CA ASP A 97 2.89 -4.93 -7.75
C ASP A 97 4.38 -5.13 -8.07
N LEU A 98 5.23 -4.27 -7.50
CA LEU A 98 6.68 -4.37 -7.65
C LEU A 98 7.39 -4.90 -6.38
N THR A 99 6.68 -5.08 -5.27
CA THR A 99 7.24 -5.57 -3.99
C THR A 99 7.62 -7.05 -4.07
N VAL A 100 6.76 -7.90 -4.64
CA VAL A 100 7.06 -9.33 -4.81
C VAL A 100 8.27 -9.55 -5.72
N PRO A 101 8.37 -8.91 -6.92
CA PRO A 101 9.58 -8.96 -7.73
C PRO A 101 10.84 -8.45 -7.02
N LEU A 102 10.72 -7.36 -6.22
CA LEU A 102 11.84 -6.83 -5.45
C LEU A 102 12.34 -7.82 -4.41
N THR A 103 11.45 -8.43 -3.64
CA THR A 103 11.85 -9.40 -2.59
C THR A 103 12.55 -10.60 -3.20
N ARG A 104 12.10 -11.11 -4.34
CA ARG A 104 12.77 -12.17 -5.09
C ARG A 104 14.14 -11.69 -5.62
N PHE A 105 14.21 -10.50 -6.21
CA PHE A 105 15.44 -9.89 -6.70
C PHE A 105 16.47 -9.78 -5.57
N TYR A 106 16.08 -9.20 -4.44
CA TYR A 106 16.94 -9.06 -3.28
C TYR A 106 17.45 -10.42 -2.76
N ALA A 107 16.56 -11.42 -2.64
CA ALA A 107 16.94 -12.75 -2.21
C ALA A 107 17.95 -13.42 -3.15
N SER A 108 17.83 -13.18 -4.47
CA SER A 108 18.71 -13.76 -5.48
C SER A 108 20.08 -13.09 -5.58
N HIS A 109 20.15 -11.78 -5.27
CA HIS A 109 21.34 -10.95 -5.47
C HIS A 109 21.93 -10.38 -4.17
N ARG A 110 21.48 -10.87 -3.01
CA ARG A 110 21.86 -10.32 -1.70
C ARG A 110 23.38 -10.18 -1.51
N ALA A 111 24.16 -11.09 -2.06
CA ALA A 111 25.64 -11.07 -1.95
C ALA A 111 26.30 -9.96 -2.80
N GLU A 112 25.59 -9.44 -3.80
CA GLU A 112 26.05 -8.42 -4.74
C GLU A 112 25.56 -7.01 -4.35
N LEU A 113 24.57 -6.92 -3.45
CA LEU A 113 23.95 -5.69 -3.02
C LEU A 113 24.57 -5.11 -1.75
N PRO A 114 24.54 -3.78 -1.54
CA PRO A 114 25.02 -3.17 -0.31
C PRO A 114 24.18 -3.62 0.91
N PRO A 115 24.75 -3.57 2.14
CA PRO A 115 24.00 -3.91 3.35
C PRO A 115 22.71 -3.12 3.53
N VAL A 116 22.72 -1.81 3.23
CA VAL A 116 21.52 -0.97 3.11
C VAL A 116 21.31 -0.72 1.63
N PHE A 117 20.32 -1.38 1.07
CA PHE A 117 19.98 -1.29 -0.34
C PHE A 117 18.76 -0.38 -0.55
N ARG A 118 18.94 0.65 -1.36
CA ARG A 118 17.91 1.62 -1.76
C ARG A 118 17.54 1.37 -3.20
N ALA A 119 16.34 0.84 -3.44
CA ALA A 119 15.88 0.49 -4.76
C ALA A 119 14.81 1.46 -5.27
N ILE A 120 14.85 1.78 -6.56
CA ILE A 120 13.74 2.37 -7.30
C ILE A 120 13.33 1.41 -8.40
N GLN A 121 12.02 1.21 -8.55
CA GLN A 121 11.43 0.48 -9.67
C GLN A 121 10.34 1.33 -10.31
N ILE A 122 10.47 1.61 -11.60
CA ILE A 122 9.44 2.31 -12.39
C ILE A 122 8.99 1.40 -13.50
N ALA A 123 7.86 0.73 -13.33
CA ALA A 123 7.46 -0.31 -14.26
C ALA A 123 5.93 -0.55 -14.29
N PRO A 124 5.40 -1.11 -15.39
CA PRO A 124 3.99 -1.47 -15.48
C PRO A 124 3.67 -2.68 -14.61
N VAL A 125 2.46 -2.63 -14.02
CA VAL A 125 1.84 -3.72 -13.28
C VAL A 125 0.41 -3.95 -13.78
N TRP A 126 -0.14 -5.14 -13.48
CA TRP A 126 -1.46 -5.56 -13.95
C TRP A 126 -2.31 -6.08 -12.81
N ARG A 127 -3.53 -5.51 -12.66
CA ARG A 127 -4.50 -5.94 -11.65
C ARG A 127 -5.80 -6.35 -12.30
N ALA A 128 -6.27 -7.57 -12.01
CA ALA A 128 -7.49 -8.13 -12.59
C ALA A 128 -8.79 -7.52 -12.05
N GLU A 129 -8.70 -6.50 -11.22
CA GLU A 129 -9.83 -5.80 -10.62
C GLU A 129 -10.84 -5.26 -11.63
N ARG A 130 -12.05 -4.95 -11.14
CA ARG A 130 -13.06 -4.29 -11.94
C ARG A 130 -12.60 -2.87 -12.28
N PRO A 131 -12.43 -2.53 -13.57
CA PRO A 131 -12.01 -1.19 -13.95
C PRO A 131 -13.10 -0.16 -13.67
N GLN A 132 -12.68 1.02 -13.21
CA GLN A 132 -13.54 2.18 -12.96
C GLN A 132 -12.78 3.47 -13.27
N LYS A 133 -13.43 4.63 -13.19
CA LYS A 133 -12.77 5.91 -13.46
C LYS A 133 -11.54 6.09 -12.55
N GLY A 134 -10.37 6.32 -13.15
CA GLY A 134 -9.09 6.45 -12.43
C GLY A 134 -8.40 5.13 -12.07
N ARG A 135 -9.10 3.98 -12.17
CA ARG A 135 -8.54 2.66 -11.85
C ARG A 135 -8.49 1.77 -13.08
N TYR A 136 -7.29 1.55 -13.57
CA TYR A 136 -7.00 0.74 -14.76
C TYR A 136 -6.45 -0.63 -14.35
N ARG A 137 -6.59 -1.61 -15.25
CA ARG A 137 -6.01 -2.96 -15.09
C ARG A 137 -4.51 -3.00 -15.42
N GLN A 138 -4.02 -2.02 -16.15
CA GLN A 138 -2.60 -1.81 -16.42
C GLN A 138 -2.23 -0.37 -16.09
N PHE A 139 -1.24 -0.18 -15.25
CA PHE A 139 -0.72 1.15 -14.88
C PHE A 139 0.77 1.03 -14.53
N VAL A 140 1.45 2.17 -14.38
CA VAL A 140 2.86 2.22 -13.98
C VAL A 140 2.91 2.55 -12.49
N GLN A 141 3.65 1.75 -11.73
CA GLN A 141 4.10 2.09 -10.38
C GLN A 141 5.50 2.72 -10.43
N ALA A 142 5.76 3.62 -9.51
CA ALA A 142 7.07 4.21 -9.25
C ALA A 142 7.34 4.01 -7.75
N ASP A 143 7.98 2.91 -7.44
CA ASP A 143 8.20 2.46 -6.07
C ASP A 143 9.63 2.75 -5.64
N ILE A 144 9.81 3.16 -4.38
CA ILE A 144 11.10 3.23 -3.69
C ILE A 144 11.06 2.38 -2.45
N ASP A 145 12.13 1.62 -2.23
CA ASP A 145 12.26 0.69 -1.12
C ASP A 145 13.64 0.81 -0.48
N ILE A 146 13.69 0.66 0.83
CA ILE A 146 14.94 0.59 1.60
C ILE A 146 14.97 -0.76 2.32
N ILE A 147 15.98 -1.57 2.06
CA ILE A 147 16.16 -2.87 2.69
C ILE A 147 17.47 -2.85 3.48
N GLY A 148 17.42 -3.33 4.73
CA GLY A 148 18.60 -3.43 5.61
C GLY A 148 18.73 -2.31 6.63
N GLU A 149 17.87 -1.29 6.61
CA GLU A 149 17.74 -0.27 7.66
C GLU A 149 16.57 -0.64 8.59
N VAL A 150 16.84 -0.72 9.89
CA VAL A 150 15.85 -1.15 10.91
C VAL A 150 15.25 0.03 11.66
N GLY A 151 15.82 1.23 11.50
CA GLY A 151 15.44 2.40 12.27
C GLY A 151 14.49 3.34 11.53
N LEU A 152 14.16 4.42 12.23
CA LEU A 152 13.31 5.51 11.75
C LEU A 152 13.87 6.22 10.49
N LEU A 153 15.16 6.07 10.21
CA LEU A 153 15.82 6.72 9.08
C LEU A 153 15.22 6.31 7.73
N ALA A 154 14.74 5.07 7.60
CA ALA A 154 14.08 4.62 6.37
C ALA A 154 12.77 5.38 6.14
N GLU A 155 11.93 5.53 7.16
CA GLU A 155 10.66 6.25 7.07
C GLU A 155 10.89 7.74 6.79
N ILE A 156 11.84 8.38 7.45
CA ILE A 156 12.22 9.79 7.21
C ILE A 156 12.65 9.97 5.75
N GLU A 157 13.52 9.11 5.24
CA GLU A 157 14.03 9.17 3.88
C GLU A 157 12.90 8.99 2.85
N LEU A 158 12.04 7.97 3.03
CA LEU A 158 10.92 7.70 2.12
C LEU A 158 9.92 8.86 2.08
N ILE A 159 9.58 9.43 3.23
CA ILE A 159 8.65 10.57 3.32
C ILE A 159 9.29 11.82 2.70
N THR A 160 10.57 12.08 2.98
CA THR A 160 11.30 13.23 2.43
C THR A 160 11.41 13.13 0.91
N ALA A 161 11.87 11.99 0.39
CA ALA A 161 12.00 11.76 -1.05
C ALA A 161 10.64 11.86 -1.77
N THR A 162 9.59 11.28 -1.19
CA THR A 162 8.23 11.37 -1.73
C THR A 162 7.73 12.81 -1.74
N SER A 163 7.92 13.55 -0.64
CA SER A 163 7.53 14.96 -0.53
C SER A 163 8.21 15.82 -1.59
N GLN A 164 9.51 15.62 -1.80
CA GLN A 164 10.27 16.34 -2.82
C GLN A 164 9.82 15.97 -4.24
N ALA A 165 9.48 14.70 -4.50
CA ALA A 165 8.94 14.28 -5.80
C ALA A 165 7.58 14.93 -6.09
N LEU A 166 6.68 14.99 -5.09
CA LEU A 166 5.38 15.67 -5.21
C LEU A 166 5.55 17.16 -5.52
N ALA A 167 6.43 17.85 -4.78
CA ALA A 167 6.73 19.25 -5.01
C ALA A 167 7.37 19.50 -6.39
N ALA A 168 8.32 18.64 -6.81
CA ALA A 168 8.97 18.76 -8.13
C ALA A 168 7.99 18.51 -9.30
N LEU A 169 6.91 17.74 -9.07
CA LEU A 169 5.80 17.57 -10.02
C LEU A 169 4.83 18.76 -10.03
N GLY A 170 5.02 19.76 -9.16
CA GLY A 170 4.13 20.92 -9.03
C GLY A 170 2.81 20.59 -8.36
N LEU A 171 2.74 19.52 -7.55
CA LEU A 171 1.56 19.16 -6.78
C LEU A 171 1.56 19.93 -5.45
N GLU A 172 0.57 20.81 -5.30
CA GLU A 172 0.39 21.63 -4.11
C GLU A 172 -0.75 21.09 -3.24
N GLY A 173 -0.65 21.32 -1.93
CA GLY A 173 -1.68 20.92 -0.96
C GLY A 173 -1.70 19.41 -0.69
N CYS A 174 -0.60 18.71 -0.95
CA CYS A 174 -0.47 17.30 -0.63
C CYS A 174 -0.35 17.08 0.88
N VAL A 175 -1.12 16.14 1.40
CA VAL A 175 -1.04 15.71 2.81
C VAL A 175 -0.64 14.25 2.84
N ILE A 176 0.51 13.97 3.45
CA ILE A 176 0.94 12.60 3.76
C ILE A 176 0.34 12.24 5.11
N ARG A 177 -0.67 11.37 5.08
CA ARG A 177 -1.30 10.80 6.27
C ARG A 177 -0.43 9.67 6.80
N VAL A 178 -0.18 9.65 8.10
CA VAL A 178 0.70 8.67 8.75
C VAL A 178 -0.01 8.05 9.93
N ASN A 179 0.15 6.75 10.11
CA ASN A 179 -0.25 6.01 11.29
C ASN A 179 0.80 4.94 11.62
N ASP A 180 0.61 4.22 12.69
CA ASP A 180 1.45 3.09 13.07
C ASP A 180 0.57 1.87 13.38
N ARG A 181 0.94 0.71 12.87
CA ARG A 181 0.16 -0.51 13.06
C ARG A 181 0.06 -0.92 14.52
N ARG A 182 1.09 -0.58 15.33
CA ARG A 182 1.06 -0.81 16.79
C ARG A 182 -0.03 0.02 17.47
N ILE A 183 -0.24 1.27 17.02
CA ILE A 183 -1.35 2.13 17.49
C ILE A 183 -2.69 1.50 17.13
N LEU A 184 -2.85 1.03 15.91
CA LEU A 184 -4.09 0.37 15.48
C LEU A 184 -4.41 -0.84 16.34
N PHE A 185 -3.43 -1.71 16.58
CA PHE A 185 -3.61 -2.86 17.49
C PHE A 185 -3.91 -2.44 18.93
N GLY A 186 -3.26 -1.38 19.42
CA GLY A 186 -3.53 -0.82 20.75
C GLY A 186 -4.97 -0.31 20.89
N VAL A 187 -5.48 0.39 19.87
CA VAL A 187 -6.88 0.86 19.83
C VAL A 187 -7.85 -0.32 19.80
N LEU A 188 -7.60 -1.33 18.94
CA LEU A 188 -8.46 -2.53 18.89
C LEU A 188 -8.47 -3.29 20.22
N SER A 189 -7.31 -3.46 20.87
CA SER A 189 -7.19 -4.08 22.18
C SER A 189 -7.96 -3.28 23.25
N HIS A 190 -7.83 -1.94 23.24
CA HIS A 190 -8.59 -1.06 24.14
C HIS A 190 -10.10 -1.21 23.93
N CYS A 191 -10.54 -1.36 22.68
CA CYS A 191 -11.94 -1.61 22.37
C CYS A 191 -12.41 -3.03 22.79
N GLY A 192 -11.47 -3.95 23.06
CA GLY A 192 -11.77 -5.30 23.56
C GLY A 192 -11.78 -6.38 22.48
N PHE A 193 -11.28 -6.10 21.27
CA PHE A 193 -11.05 -7.16 20.29
C PHE A 193 -9.90 -8.07 20.76
N ALA A 194 -10.08 -9.38 20.62
CA ALA A 194 -9.01 -10.35 20.88
C ALA A 194 -7.90 -10.23 19.80
N PRO A 195 -6.62 -10.54 20.13
CA PRO A 195 -5.52 -10.42 19.18
C PRO A 195 -5.74 -11.15 17.85
N GLU A 196 -6.42 -12.28 17.89
CA GLU A 196 -6.75 -13.09 16.71
C GLU A 196 -7.77 -12.42 15.77
N GLN A 197 -8.50 -11.44 16.28
CA GLN A 197 -9.52 -10.67 15.54
C GLN A 197 -8.95 -9.41 14.90
N HIS A 198 -7.76 -8.97 15.32
CA HIS A 198 -7.20 -7.67 14.91
C HIS A 198 -7.06 -7.52 13.40
N GLU A 199 -6.50 -8.53 12.72
CA GLU A 199 -6.30 -8.46 11.27
C GLU A 199 -7.63 -8.33 10.52
N GLN A 200 -8.64 -9.12 10.91
CA GLN A 200 -9.97 -9.06 10.31
C GLN A 200 -10.66 -7.72 10.60
N ALA A 201 -10.51 -7.20 11.83
CA ALA A 201 -11.03 -5.89 12.17
C ALA A 201 -10.39 -4.77 11.34
N LEU A 202 -9.07 -4.80 11.13
CA LEU A 202 -8.37 -3.82 10.28
C LEU A 202 -8.84 -3.88 8.82
N ILE A 203 -9.07 -5.07 8.25
CA ILE A 203 -9.62 -5.22 6.89
C ILE A 203 -10.99 -4.54 6.78
N THR A 204 -11.79 -4.57 7.83
CA THR A 204 -13.09 -3.89 7.85
C THR A 204 -12.93 -2.37 8.03
N VAL A 205 -12.01 -1.93 8.91
CA VAL A 205 -11.71 -0.50 9.10
C VAL A 205 -11.14 0.14 7.82
N ASP A 206 -10.37 -0.59 7.01
CA ASP A 206 -9.87 -0.13 5.68
C ASP A 206 -11.01 0.26 4.70
N LYS A 207 -12.24 -0.13 5.00
CA LYS A 207 -13.41 0.27 4.22
C LYS A 207 -14.06 1.57 4.72
N LEU A 208 -13.51 2.21 5.75
CA LEU A 208 -14.12 3.38 6.41
C LEU A 208 -14.53 4.47 5.42
N ASP A 209 -13.66 4.82 4.48
CA ASP A 209 -13.94 5.82 3.43
C ASP A 209 -15.10 5.43 2.49
N LYS A 210 -15.45 4.14 2.41
CA LYS A 210 -16.48 3.62 1.51
C LYS A 210 -17.83 3.45 2.18
N ILE A 211 -17.83 2.94 3.43
CA ILE A 211 -19.06 2.55 4.13
C ILE A 211 -19.34 3.40 5.37
N GLY A 212 -18.43 4.33 5.73
CA GLY A 212 -18.54 5.18 6.89
C GLY A 212 -18.38 4.44 8.22
N ALA A 213 -18.28 5.20 9.34
CA ALA A 213 -18.11 4.62 10.67
C ALA A 213 -19.26 3.68 11.06
N SER A 214 -20.49 4.02 10.71
CA SER A 214 -21.67 3.18 10.99
C SER A 214 -21.63 1.85 10.24
N GLY A 215 -21.16 1.85 8.99
CA GLY A 215 -21.01 0.63 8.19
C GLY A 215 -19.90 -0.27 8.74
N VAL A 216 -18.77 0.32 9.15
CA VAL A 216 -17.68 -0.42 9.82
C VAL A 216 -18.15 -1.09 11.10
N VAL A 217 -18.86 -0.34 11.97
CA VAL A 217 -19.41 -0.88 13.22
C VAL A 217 -20.38 -2.03 12.94
N GLU A 218 -21.26 -1.90 11.94
CA GLU A 218 -22.24 -2.95 11.61
C GLU A 218 -21.57 -4.23 11.13
N GLU A 219 -20.55 -4.14 10.24
CA GLU A 219 -19.78 -5.32 9.80
C GLU A 219 -19.00 -5.97 10.96
N LEU A 220 -18.41 -5.15 11.87
CA LEU A 220 -17.64 -5.67 13.00
C LEU A 220 -18.48 -6.29 14.12
N ARG A 221 -19.79 -6.03 14.16
CA ARG A 221 -20.71 -6.66 15.13
C ARG A 221 -20.79 -8.18 14.97
N GLU A 222 -20.52 -8.69 13.78
CA GLU A 222 -20.46 -10.14 13.56
C GLU A 222 -19.21 -10.76 14.21
N LEU A 223 -18.14 -9.95 14.37
CA LEU A 223 -16.88 -10.37 14.98
C LEU A 223 -16.94 -10.24 16.52
N ASP A 224 -17.31 -9.05 17.00
CA ASP A 224 -17.57 -8.76 18.42
C ASP A 224 -18.46 -7.51 18.54
N ARG A 225 -19.66 -7.68 19.10
CA ARG A 225 -20.66 -6.61 19.17
C ARG A 225 -20.26 -5.48 20.12
N GLU A 226 -19.69 -5.80 21.27
CA GLU A 226 -19.34 -4.79 22.29
C GLU A 226 -18.08 -4.03 21.87
N ALA A 227 -17.06 -4.74 21.36
CA ALA A 227 -15.85 -4.14 20.85
C ALA A 227 -16.13 -3.23 19.65
N ALA A 228 -17.02 -3.64 18.72
CA ALA A 228 -17.46 -2.82 17.61
C ALA A 228 -18.15 -1.53 18.05
N GLY A 229 -18.97 -1.60 19.11
CA GLY A 229 -19.61 -0.41 19.70
C GLY A 229 -18.58 0.60 20.22
N ARG A 230 -17.61 0.13 21.03
CA ARG A 230 -16.52 0.97 21.55
C ARG A 230 -15.65 1.55 20.47
N LEU A 231 -15.33 0.78 19.42
CA LEU A 231 -14.58 1.31 18.26
C LEU A 231 -15.37 2.41 17.55
N GLY A 232 -16.70 2.25 17.43
CA GLY A 232 -17.56 3.29 16.87
C GLY A 232 -17.50 4.62 17.64
N GLU A 233 -17.43 4.57 18.96
CA GLU A 233 -17.24 5.75 19.82
C GLU A 233 -15.88 6.42 19.56
N VAL A 234 -14.81 5.63 19.43
CA VAL A 234 -13.47 6.13 19.10
C VAL A 234 -13.48 6.81 17.73
N LEU A 235 -14.04 6.17 16.70
CA LEU A 235 -14.09 6.73 15.35
C LEU A 235 -14.88 8.04 15.30
N GLN A 236 -16.02 8.14 15.99
CA GLN A 236 -16.83 9.35 16.11
C GLN A 236 -16.09 10.48 16.85
N ALA A 237 -15.31 10.17 17.86
CA ALA A 237 -14.54 11.17 18.60
C ALA A 237 -13.36 11.75 17.77
N VAL A 238 -12.81 10.95 16.88
CA VAL A 238 -11.69 11.34 16.02
C VAL A 238 -12.13 12.15 14.79
N GLU A 239 -13.27 11.83 14.20
CA GLU A 239 -13.75 12.43 12.96
C GLU A 239 -13.68 13.99 12.94
N PRO A 240 -14.15 14.74 13.97
CA PRO A 240 -14.04 16.20 13.98
C PRO A 240 -12.60 16.72 14.03
N ARG A 241 -11.67 15.92 14.55
CA ARG A 241 -10.24 16.27 14.69
C ARG A 241 -9.46 16.08 13.39
N MET A 242 -9.99 15.27 12.48
CA MET A 242 -9.46 15.06 11.13
C MET A 242 -9.78 16.20 10.18
N ALA A 243 -10.77 17.05 10.51
CA ALA A 243 -11.17 18.17 9.69
C ALA A 243 -10.14 19.33 9.74
N GLY A 244 -10.12 20.15 8.72
CA GLY A 244 -9.21 21.31 8.64
C GLY A 244 -7.76 20.90 8.37
N ASP A 245 -6.85 21.41 9.20
CA ASP A 245 -5.40 21.14 9.06
C ASP A 245 -4.98 19.72 9.48
N GLY A 246 -5.91 18.91 9.97
CA GLY A 246 -5.65 17.56 10.47
C GLY A 246 -4.89 17.55 11.80
N ILE A 247 -4.43 16.37 12.22
CA ILE A 247 -3.75 16.16 13.51
C ILE A 247 -2.23 16.27 13.30
N ALA A 248 -1.56 17.15 14.06
CA ALA A 248 -0.12 17.29 14.01
C ALA A 248 0.59 15.99 14.43
N LEU A 249 1.77 15.73 13.87
CA LEU A 249 2.59 14.56 14.20
C LEU A 249 3.47 14.86 15.43
N THR A 250 2.84 15.30 16.53
CA THR A 250 3.49 15.51 17.82
C THR A 250 2.89 14.59 18.87
N ARG A 251 3.65 14.27 19.93
CA ARG A 251 3.18 13.36 21.00
C ARG A 251 1.85 13.86 21.59
N GLU A 252 1.76 15.13 21.95
CA GLU A 252 0.56 15.71 22.58
C GLU A 252 -0.66 15.62 21.66
N ALA A 253 -0.48 15.90 20.37
CA ALA A 253 -1.57 15.86 19.40
C ALA A 253 -2.05 14.41 19.18
N ILE A 254 -1.12 13.46 19.05
CA ILE A 254 -1.41 12.03 18.87
C ILE A 254 -2.15 11.48 20.10
N GLU A 255 -1.60 11.70 21.31
CA GLU A 255 -2.21 11.22 22.56
C GLU A 255 -3.60 11.84 22.82
N SER A 256 -3.84 13.08 22.36
CA SER A 256 -5.12 13.77 22.56
C SER A 256 -6.31 13.12 21.82
N VAL A 257 -6.05 12.23 20.87
CA VAL A 257 -7.08 11.56 20.06
C VAL A 257 -7.11 10.05 20.24
N LEU A 258 -6.15 9.50 20.98
CA LEU A 258 -6.07 8.06 21.23
C LEU A 258 -6.62 7.71 22.62
N PRO A 259 -7.13 6.49 22.80
CA PRO A 259 -7.43 5.98 24.14
C PRO A 259 -6.18 5.95 25.01
N PRO A 260 -6.31 6.20 26.35
CA PRO A 260 -5.18 6.16 27.25
C PRO A 260 -4.41 4.83 27.20
N GLY A 261 -3.08 4.91 27.05
CA GLY A 261 -2.20 3.73 27.03
C GLY A 261 -2.20 2.94 25.73
N ALA A 262 -2.81 3.45 24.66
CA ALA A 262 -2.75 2.81 23.35
C ALA A 262 -1.34 2.93 22.75
N ALA A 263 -0.58 1.84 22.77
CA ALA A 263 0.68 1.63 22.05
C ALA A 263 1.76 2.75 22.17
N GLU A 264 2.28 2.92 23.37
CA GLU A 264 3.34 3.90 23.70
C GLU A 264 4.50 3.90 22.70
N ASP A 265 4.96 2.71 22.27
CA ASP A 265 6.04 2.58 21.30
C ASP A 265 5.69 3.16 19.91
N GLY A 266 4.43 2.99 19.48
CA GLY A 266 3.94 3.56 18.23
C GLY A 266 3.85 5.10 18.30
N VAL A 267 3.33 5.61 19.42
CA VAL A 267 3.24 7.06 19.66
C VAL A 267 4.63 7.69 19.70
N ALA A 268 5.56 7.06 20.44
CA ALA A 268 6.96 7.53 20.52
C ALA A 268 7.63 7.56 19.13
N ASN A 269 7.41 6.52 18.33
CA ASN A 269 7.94 6.43 16.97
C ASN A 269 7.41 7.54 16.06
N LEU A 270 6.10 7.77 16.06
CA LEU A 270 5.48 8.80 15.24
C LEU A 270 5.85 10.22 15.70
N ALA A 271 5.98 10.44 17.00
CA ALA A 271 6.44 11.73 17.54
C ALA A 271 7.89 12.04 17.11
N ALA A 272 8.79 11.05 17.21
CA ALA A 272 10.16 11.18 16.74
C ALA A 272 10.25 11.41 15.22
N LEU A 273 9.38 10.75 14.45
CA LEU A 273 9.25 10.98 13.00
C LEU A 273 8.83 12.43 12.73
N GLY A 274 7.82 12.94 13.45
CA GLY A 274 7.35 14.31 13.33
C GLY A 274 8.44 15.33 13.63
N GLU A 275 9.22 15.13 14.70
CA GLU A 275 10.34 15.97 15.07
C GLU A 275 11.45 15.96 13.99
N ALA A 276 11.77 14.79 13.45
CA ALA A 276 12.80 14.66 12.42
C ALA A 276 12.40 15.31 11.08
N LEU A 277 11.10 15.38 10.78
CA LEU A 277 10.56 15.98 9.55
C LEU A 277 10.31 17.50 9.70
N ASP A 278 10.38 18.03 10.91
CA ASP A 278 10.07 19.45 11.16
C ASP A 278 11.05 20.39 10.42
N GLY A 279 10.48 21.31 9.66
CA GLY A 279 11.24 22.26 8.84
C GLY A 279 11.99 21.66 7.64
N GLY A 280 11.94 20.31 7.42
CA GLY A 280 12.61 19.62 6.32
C GLY A 280 11.75 19.36 5.09
N LEU A 281 10.45 19.59 5.17
CA LEU A 281 9.52 19.32 4.07
C LEU A 281 9.41 20.50 3.10
N PRO A 282 9.23 20.25 1.79
CA PRO A 282 8.99 21.31 0.81
C PRO A 282 7.65 22.02 1.09
N ALA A 283 7.58 23.29 0.69
CA ALA A 283 6.34 24.05 0.77
C ALA A 283 5.22 23.36 -0.01
N GLY A 284 4.00 23.37 0.54
CA GLY A 284 2.84 22.74 -0.08
C GLY A 284 2.66 21.25 0.22
N VAL A 285 3.57 20.63 0.98
CA VAL A 285 3.43 19.25 1.48
C VAL A 285 3.38 19.26 3.00
N ALA A 286 2.40 18.57 3.56
CA ALA A 286 2.25 18.42 5.01
C ALA A 286 2.23 16.93 5.40
N VAL A 287 2.72 16.61 6.60
CA VAL A 287 2.57 15.27 7.20
C VAL A 287 1.62 15.38 8.38
N ARG A 288 0.65 14.46 8.48
CA ARG A 288 -0.38 14.49 9.51
C ARG A 288 -0.64 13.10 10.08
N PHE A 289 -0.89 13.03 11.37
CA PHE A 289 -1.36 11.80 11.99
C PHE A 289 -2.81 11.53 11.61
N ASP A 290 -3.08 10.31 11.18
CA ASP A 290 -4.42 9.83 10.86
C ASP A 290 -4.69 8.49 11.58
N PRO A 291 -5.35 8.50 12.74
CA PRO A 291 -5.63 7.27 13.49
C PRO A 291 -6.58 6.31 12.78
N THR A 292 -7.22 6.74 11.70
CA THR A 292 -8.13 5.91 10.89
C THR A 292 -7.45 5.31 9.67
N LEU A 293 -6.22 5.75 9.35
CA LEU A 293 -5.45 5.19 8.24
C LEU A 293 -5.09 3.75 8.53
N VAL A 294 -5.59 2.85 7.70
CA VAL A 294 -5.32 1.41 7.73
C VAL A 294 -4.83 0.98 6.35
N ARG A 295 -3.97 -0.01 6.31
CA ARG A 295 -3.56 -0.68 5.08
C ARG A 295 -3.97 -2.14 5.18
N GLY A 296 -4.83 -2.57 4.25
CA GLY A 296 -5.48 -3.89 4.30
C GLY A 296 -4.57 -5.11 4.03
N MET A 297 -3.26 -4.90 3.86
CA MET A 297 -2.29 -5.98 3.62
C MET A 297 -1.53 -6.33 4.90
N GLY A 298 -1.51 -7.62 5.27
CA GLY A 298 -0.99 -8.12 6.54
C GLY A 298 0.53 -8.04 6.72
N TYR A 299 1.30 -7.60 5.72
CA TYR A 299 2.77 -7.53 5.82
C TYR A 299 3.31 -6.23 6.44
N TYR A 300 2.47 -5.21 6.68
CA TYR A 300 2.88 -4.02 7.40
C TYR A 300 3.06 -4.33 8.90
N THR A 301 4.13 -3.84 9.51
CA THR A 301 4.44 -4.11 10.93
C THR A 301 4.64 -2.87 11.77
N GLY A 302 4.90 -1.72 11.17
CA GLY A 302 5.18 -0.44 11.82
C GLY A 302 4.42 0.72 11.21
N THR A 303 5.16 1.78 10.91
CA THR A 303 4.63 3.00 10.29
C THR A 303 3.99 2.72 8.94
N ILE A 304 2.81 3.28 8.71
CA ILE A 304 2.09 3.27 7.44
C ILE A 304 1.77 4.69 7.02
N PHE A 305 1.81 4.95 5.71
CA PHE A 305 1.50 6.29 5.20
C PHE A 305 0.80 6.24 3.82
N GLU A 306 0.05 7.29 3.54
CA GLU A 306 -0.70 7.49 2.30
C GLU A 306 -0.76 8.99 1.98
N VAL A 307 -0.76 9.34 0.68
CA VAL A 307 -0.81 10.74 0.19
C VAL A 307 -2.19 11.07 -0.31
#